data_1cf6a0a2c59c9204e3b31e5d400e01ff
#
_entry.id   1cf6a0a2c59c9204e3b31e5d400e01ff
#
_cell.length_a   1.000
_cell.length_b   1.000
_cell.length_c   1.000
_cell.angle_alpha   90.00
_cell.angle_beta   90.00
_cell.angle_gamma   90.00
#
_symmetry.space_group_name_H-M   'P 1'
#
loop_
_entity.id
_entity.type
_entity.pdbx_description
1 polymer ?
#
loop_
_entity_poly.entity_id
_entity_poly.type
_entity_poly.pdbx_seq_one_letter_code
_entity_poly.pdbx_strand_id
1 'polypeptide(L)'
;MSSTPKEFDFWYAVNNTEVLVSPRGRLETFGSTLINYRLVTELMDTIGQVRIREGRIQAFRPEILTPQSFTDSPLEGFQTGQANDFVRWLREHESDMILLKYGFKIRHETITESIVHDPVDAVLDRVRAEMKAHEDPLSALVLGVDEPWEVCLLKLLFEVVRLSAPGNARDLRADPDGSHHQIDRAFRMAAHDKSKLPPLADLLTRLGKFKDYEDRFFALVRSHSR
;
A
#
# COMPACT_ATOMS: atom_id res chain seq x y z
N MET A 1 -41.43 -8.00 -18.00
CA MET A 1 -40.53 -6.90 -18.34
C MET A 1 -39.22 -7.18 -17.64
N SER A 2 -38.22 -7.62 -18.37
CA SER A 2 -36.91 -7.97 -17.84
C SER A 2 -36.14 -6.68 -17.61
N SER A 3 -35.90 -6.31 -16.36
CA SER A 3 -35.00 -5.21 -16.02
C SER A 3 -33.59 -5.66 -16.35
N THR A 4 -33.01 -5.08 -17.40
CA THR A 4 -31.58 -5.15 -17.65
C THR A 4 -30.86 -4.72 -16.36
N PRO A 5 -29.85 -5.47 -15.85
CA PRO A 5 -29.03 -5.00 -14.74
C PRO A 5 -28.46 -3.63 -15.13
N LYS A 6 -28.58 -2.62 -14.26
CA LYS A 6 -27.89 -1.34 -14.48
C LYS A 6 -26.42 -1.66 -14.73
N GLU A 7 -25.97 -1.43 -15.96
CA GLU A 7 -24.59 -1.60 -16.33
C GLU A 7 -23.77 -0.68 -15.45
N PHE A 8 -22.85 -1.27 -14.69
CA PHE A 8 -22.01 -0.60 -13.74
C PHE A 8 -21.20 0.50 -14.44
N ASP A 9 -21.47 1.76 -14.15
CA ASP A 9 -20.74 2.87 -14.73
C ASP A 9 -19.48 3.20 -13.90
N PHE A 10 -18.41 2.46 -14.18
CA PHE A 10 -17.08 2.69 -13.61
C PHE A 10 -16.63 4.15 -13.78
N TRP A 11 -16.82 4.71 -14.96
CA TRP A 11 -16.39 6.08 -15.26
C TRP A 11 -17.17 7.12 -14.46
N TYR A 12 -18.46 6.86 -14.22
CA TYR A 12 -19.25 7.72 -13.34
C TYR A 12 -18.65 7.78 -11.93
N ALA A 13 -18.34 6.64 -11.34
CA ALA A 13 -17.74 6.58 -10.02
C ALA A 13 -16.35 7.25 -9.97
N VAL A 14 -15.49 6.99 -10.97
CA VAL A 14 -14.16 7.62 -11.05
C VAL A 14 -14.26 9.14 -11.15
N ASN A 15 -15.16 9.65 -12.00
CA ASN A 15 -15.29 11.08 -12.25
C ASN A 15 -15.96 11.82 -11.08
N ASN A 16 -16.80 11.15 -10.30
CA ASN A 16 -17.49 11.71 -9.14
C ASN A 16 -16.84 11.34 -7.80
N THR A 17 -15.59 10.89 -7.83
CA THR A 17 -14.80 10.64 -6.63
C THR A 17 -13.73 11.72 -6.48
N GLU A 18 -13.57 12.23 -5.26
CA GLU A 18 -12.51 13.17 -4.91
C GLU A 18 -11.79 12.69 -3.63
N VAL A 19 -10.46 12.65 -3.66
CA VAL A 19 -9.64 12.37 -2.48
C VAL A 19 -9.36 13.69 -1.79
N LEU A 20 -10.11 13.98 -0.74
CA LEU A 20 -10.05 15.25 -0.01
C LEU A 20 -8.89 15.33 0.97
N VAL A 21 -8.51 14.18 1.54
CA VAL A 21 -7.32 14.03 2.39
C VAL A 21 -6.60 12.78 1.98
N SER A 22 -5.38 12.93 1.47
CA SER A 22 -4.50 11.80 1.14
C SER A 22 -3.61 11.44 2.33
N PRO A 23 -3.24 10.16 2.51
CA PRO A 23 -2.24 9.75 3.48
C PRO A 23 -0.94 10.55 3.32
N ARG A 24 -0.37 11.01 4.43
CA ARG A 24 0.93 11.70 4.45
C ARG A 24 2.10 10.71 4.46
N GLY A 25 1.87 9.51 4.99
CA GLY A 25 2.84 8.43 5.01
C GLY A 25 2.87 7.69 3.68
N ARG A 26 4.05 7.26 3.26
CA ARG A 26 4.19 6.38 2.10
C ARG A 26 3.94 4.92 2.49
N LEU A 27 3.62 4.10 1.49
CA LEU A 27 3.55 2.65 1.67
C LEU A 27 4.93 2.09 2.04
N GLU A 28 4.94 1.17 2.99
CA GLU A 28 6.14 0.44 3.42
C GLU A 28 6.72 -0.36 2.26
N THR A 29 8.03 -0.21 2.06
CA THR A 29 8.75 -0.92 0.98
C THR A 29 8.97 -2.40 1.33
N PHE A 30 9.25 -2.69 2.60
CA PHE A 30 9.64 -4.04 3.06
C PHE A 30 8.64 -4.67 4.03
N GLY A 31 7.45 -4.08 4.14
CA GLY A 31 6.39 -4.52 5.03
C GLY A 31 5.00 -4.32 4.45
N SER A 32 3.99 -4.45 5.29
CA SER A 32 2.61 -4.09 4.95
C SER A 32 2.23 -2.78 5.62
N THR A 33 1.39 -2.01 4.94
CA THR A 33 0.85 -0.74 5.44
C THR A 33 -0.66 -0.88 5.61
N LEU A 34 -1.21 -0.39 6.72
CA LEU A 34 -2.65 -0.26 6.91
C LEU A 34 -3.04 1.20 6.65
N ILE A 35 -3.93 1.41 5.70
CA ILE A 35 -4.51 2.71 5.37
C ILE A 35 -5.90 2.75 5.99
N ASN A 36 -6.17 3.73 6.85
CA ASN A 36 -7.49 4.00 7.38
C ASN A 36 -8.23 4.93 6.42
N TYR A 37 -9.40 4.53 5.93
CA TYR A 37 -10.19 5.39 5.06
C TYR A 37 -11.53 5.76 5.68
N ARG A 38 -12.01 6.95 5.33
CA ARG A 38 -13.38 7.40 5.51
C ARG A 38 -13.91 7.80 4.15
N LEU A 39 -14.96 7.13 3.71
CA LEU A 39 -15.65 7.40 2.47
C LEU A 39 -17.01 8.00 2.79
N VAL A 40 -17.23 9.22 2.31
CA VAL A 40 -18.49 9.95 2.45
C VAL A 40 -19.20 9.93 1.12
N THR A 41 -20.47 9.52 1.11
CA THR A 41 -21.29 9.38 -0.10
C THR A 41 -22.70 9.91 0.15
N GLU A 42 -23.27 10.65 -0.82
CA GLU A 42 -24.69 10.99 -0.79
C GLU A 42 -25.51 9.80 -1.29
N LEU A 43 -26.62 9.51 -0.61
CA LEU A 43 -27.54 8.46 -1.04
C LEU A 43 -28.43 9.01 -2.16
N MET A 44 -28.36 8.37 -3.34
CA MET A 44 -29.11 8.80 -4.52
C MET A 44 -30.63 8.61 -4.37
N ASP A 45 -31.03 7.59 -3.62
CA ASP A 45 -32.45 7.21 -3.44
C ASP A 45 -33.14 7.96 -2.30
N THR A 46 -32.39 8.74 -1.50
CA THR A 46 -32.90 9.42 -0.30
C THR A 46 -32.31 10.80 -0.16
N ILE A 47 -33.08 11.82 -0.47
CA ILE A 47 -32.63 13.23 -0.44
C ILE A 47 -32.15 13.61 0.97
N GLY A 48 -30.95 14.18 1.06
CA GLY A 48 -30.38 14.73 2.29
C GLY A 48 -29.84 13.67 3.25
N GLN A 49 -29.60 12.45 2.79
CA GLN A 49 -28.90 11.43 3.57
C GLN A 49 -27.48 11.22 3.03
N VAL A 50 -26.54 11.16 3.97
CA VAL A 50 -25.13 10.94 3.71
C VAL A 50 -24.70 9.66 4.43
N ARG A 51 -24.08 8.75 3.70
CA ARG A 51 -23.46 7.56 4.28
C ARG A 51 -21.97 7.80 4.50
N ILE A 52 -21.50 7.42 5.67
CA ILE A 52 -20.09 7.42 6.02
C ILE A 52 -19.68 5.95 6.17
N ARG A 53 -18.74 5.50 5.34
CA ARG A 53 -18.08 4.19 5.47
C ARG A 53 -16.67 4.39 5.99
N GLU A 54 -16.35 3.76 7.10
CA GLU A 54 -15.00 3.74 7.66
C GLU A 54 -14.45 2.32 7.61
N GLY A 55 -13.17 2.20 7.27
CA GLY A 55 -12.57 0.88 7.19
C GLY A 55 -11.06 0.95 6.97
N ARG A 56 -10.47 -0.21 6.73
CA ARG A 56 -9.02 -0.35 6.52
C ARG A 56 -8.71 -1.07 5.23
N ILE A 57 -7.67 -0.57 4.57
CA ILE A 57 -7.06 -1.24 3.41
C ILE A 57 -5.66 -1.64 3.80
N GLN A 58 -5.34 -2.91 3.62
CA GLN A 58 -3.99 -3.43 3.76
C GLN A 58 -3.29 -3.35 2.40
N ALA A 59 -2.21 -2.57 2.33
CA ALA A 59 -1.25 -2.61 1.23
C ALA A 59 -0.16 -3.62 1.59
N PHE A 60 0.15 -4.52 0.66
CA PHE A 60 1.23 -5.48 0.84
C PHE A 60 2.57 -4.89 0.35
N ARG A 61 3.67 -5.52 0.75
CA ARG A 61 4.99 -5.23 0.21
C ARG A 61 4.93 -5.23 -1.32
N PRO A 62 5.43 -4.18 -2.01
CA PRO A 62 5.49 -4.19 -3.46
C PRO A 62 6.45 -5.28 -3.96
N GLU A 63 6.06 -5.93 -5.04
CA GLU A 63 6.88 -6.90 -5.76
C GLU A 63 7.66 -6.20 -6.87
N ILE A 64 8.93 -6.54 -7.03
CA ILE A 64 9.74 -6.10 -8.15
C ILE A 64 9.51 -7.05 -9.32
N LEU A 65 9.19 -6.47 -10.47
CA LEU A 65 9.23 -7.17 -11.75
C LEU A 65 10.36 -6.53 -12.58
N THR A 66 11.37 -7.32 -12.88
CA THR A 66 12.45 -6.94 -13.81
C THR A 66 12.24 -7.65 -15.14
N PRO A 67 12.86 -7.18 -16.25
CA PRO A 67 12.78 -7.90 -17.52
C PRO A 67 13.23 -9.37 -17.42
N GLN A 68 14.18 -9.67 -16.52
CA GLN A 68 14.63 -11.04 -16.26
C GLN A 68 13.60 -11.89 -15.52
N SER A 69 12.70 -11.27 -14.73
CA SER A 69 11.63 -11.97 -14.01
C SER A 69 10.39 -12.22 -14.87
N PHE A 70 10.32 -11.67 -16.08
CA PHE A 70 9.28 -12.02 -17.02
C PHE A 70 9.53 -13.45 -17.53
N THR A 71 8.76 -14.39 -16.98
CA THR A 71 8.66 -15.75 -17.52
C THR A 71 7.76 -15.74 -18.75
N ASP A 72 7.75 -16.82 -19.52
CA ASP A 72 7.02 -16.92 -20.79
C ASP A 72 5.49 -16.71 -20.69
N SER A 73 4.97 -16.51 -19.49
CA SER A 73 3.54 -16.41 -19.21
C SER A 73 2.97 -15.01 -18.84
N PRO A 74 3.70 -13.91 -18.67
CA PRO A 74 3.08 -12.63 -18.27
C PRO A 74 2.28 -11.96 -19.38
N LEU A 75 2.32 -12.49 -20.58
CA LEU A 75 1.65 -11.95 -21.76
C LEU A 75 0.60 -12.92 -22.32
N GLU A 76 -0.13 -13.62 -21.45
CA GLU A 76 -1.28 -14.45 -21.88
C GLU A 76 -2.26 -13.62 -22.71
N GLY A 77 -2.59 -14.13 -23.90
CA GLY A 77 -3.51 -13.46 -24.84
C GLY A 77 -2.80 -12.67 -25.94
N PHE A 78 -1.48 -12.45 -25.87
CA PHE A 78 -0.72 -11.93 -26.99
C PHE A 78 -0.27 -13.06 -27.93
N GLN A 79 -0.14 -12.77 -29.24
CA GLN A 79 0.44 -13.73 -30.18
C GLN A 79 1.90 -14.00 -29.78
N THR A 80 2.19 -15.25 -29.46
CA THR A 80 3.39 -15.71 -28.75
C THR A 80 4.72 -15.25 -29.34
N GLY A 81 4.84 -15.10 -30.65
CA GLY A 81 6.11 -14.70 -31.31
C GLY A 81 6.53 -13.27 -30.97
N GLN A 82 5.65 -12.29 -31.18
CA GLN A 82 5.97 -10.87 -30.99
C GLN A 82 6.16 -10.49 -29.52
N ALA A 83 5.40 -11.13 -28.63
CA ALA A 83 5.53 -10.92 -27.20
C ALA A 83 6.88 -11.40 -26.66
N ASN A 84 7.34 -12.56 -27.12
CA ASN A 84 8.65 -13.11 -26.76
C ASN A 84 9.80 -12.26 -27.30
N ASP A 85 9.68 -11.73 -28.51
CA ASP A 85 10.68 -10.82 -29.09
C ASP A 85 10.77 -9.51 -28.31
N PHE A 86 9.63 -8.95 -27.87
CA PHE A 86 9.59 -7.76 -27.03
C PHE A 86 10.21 -8.01 -25.64
N VAL A 87 9.90 -9.13 -25.00
CA VAL A 87 10.53 -9.51 -23.71
C VAL A 87 12.03 -9.70 -23.85
N ARG A 88 12.49 -10.32 -24.97
CA ARG A 88 13.91 -10.48 -25.27
C ARG A 88 14.57 -9.12 -25.43
N TRP A 89 13.97 -8.23 -26.21
CA TRP A 89 14.46 -6.87 -26.41
C TRP A 89 14.57 -6.09 -25.09
N LEU A 90 13.55 -6.19 -24.21
CA LEU A 90 13.58 -5.59 -22.86
C LEU A 90 14.74 -6.10 -22.02
N ARG A 91 15.02 -7.40 -22.05
CA ARG A 91 16.14 -8.01 -21.30
C ARG A 91 17.50 -7.52 -21.80
N GLU A 92 17.62 -7.26 -23.08
CA GLU A 92 18.88 -6.85 -23.73
C GLU A 92 19.13 -5.35 -23.62
N HIS A 93 18.10 -4.52 -23.67
CA HIS A 93 18.22 -3.06 -23.79
C HIS A 93 17.76 -2.30 -22.54
N GLU A 94 16.87 -2.87 -21.76
CA GLU A 94 16.24 -2.22 -20.60
C GLU A 94 16.43 -3.07 -19.32
N SER A 95 17.64 -3.61 -19.13
CA SER A 95 17.97 -4.48 -17.99
C SER A 95 17.72 -3.83 -16.64
N ASP A 96 17.83 -2.50 -16.57
CA ASP A 96 17.65 -1.71 -15.35
C ASP A 96 16.21 -1.27 -15.10
N MET A 97 15.28 -1.61 -16.00
CA MET A 97 13.87 -1.31 -15.83
C MET A 97 13.29 -2.07 -14.64
N ILE A 98 12.60 -1.35 -13.78
CA ILE A 98 11.88 -1.91 -12.64
C ILE A 98 10.41 -1.55 -12.76
N LEU A 99 9.53 -2.56 -12.73
CA LEU A 99 8.10 -2.42 -12.57
C LEU A 99 7.73 -2.81 -11.14
N LEU A 100 6.92 -1.98 -10.48
CA LEU A 100 6.42 -2.28 -9.15
C LEU A 100 4.97 -2.74 -9.23
N LYS A 101 4.71 -3.93 -8.69
CA LYS A 101 3.37 -4.49 -8.53
C LYS A 101 2.94 -4.32 -7.09
N TYR A 102 1.84 -3.61 -6.87
CA TYR A 102 1.22 -3.41 -5.57
C TYR A 102 0.01 -4.32 -5.40
N GLY A 103 -0.08 -4.98 -4.25
CA GLY A 103 -1.25 -5.74 -3.84
C GLY A 103 -2.00 -5.03 -2.72
N PHE A 104 -3.35 -5.04 -2.79
CA PHE A 104 -4.22 -4.44 -1.78
C PHE A 104 -5.31 -5.41 -1.36
N LYS A 105 -5.75 -5.29 -0.11
CA LYS A 105 -6.88 -6.03 0.43
C LYS A 105 -7.74 -5.10 1.28
N ILE A 106 -9.00 -4.94 0.90
CA ILE A 106 -9.98 -4.29 1.76
C ILE A 106 -10.30 -5.25 2.92
N ARG A 107 -10.20 -4.74 4.14
CA ARG A 107 -10.50 -5.49 5.36
C ARG A 107 -11.99 -5.36 5.67
N HIS A 108 -12.81 -6.15 4.98
CA HIS A 108 -14.28 -6.07 5.09
C HIS A 108 -14.78 -6.20 6.52
N GLU A 109 -14.09 -6.98 7.35
CA GLU A 109 -14.40 -7.16 8.77
C GLU A 109 -14.22 -5.89 9.62
N THR A 110 -13.56 -4.87 9.08
CA THR A 110 -13.35 -3.58 9.76
C THR A 110 -14.29 -2.48 9.27
N ILE A 111 -15.14 -2.76 8.30
CA ILE A 111 -16.02 -1.75 7.73
C ILE A 111 -17.13 -1.46 8.68
N THR A 112 -17.29 -0.18 9.02
CA THR A 112 -18.44 0.36 9.73
C THR A 112 -19.16 1.35 8.84
N GLU A 113 -20.49 1.34 8.90
CA GLU A 113 -21.33 2.26 8.13
C GLU A 113 -22.25 3.02 9.07
N SER A 114 -22.41 4.30 8.81
CA SER A 114 -23.39 5.14 9.46
C SER A 114 -24.10 6.04 8.45
N ILE A 115 -25.38 6.32 8.67
CA ILE A 115 -26.17 7.23 7.84
C ILE A 115 -26.58 8.41 8.68
N VAL A 116 -26.33 9.60 8.17
CA VAL A 116 -26.67 10.87 8.84
C VAL A 116 -27.53 11.74 7.92
N HIS A 117 -28.34 12.61 8.53
CA HIS A 117 -29.27 13.52 7.83
C HIS A 117 -28.75 14.97 7.83
N ASP A 118 -27.47 15.12 7.60
CA ASP A 118 -26.82 16.42 7.53
C ASP A 118 -26.38 16.73 6.09
N PRO A 119 -26.23 18.01 5.70
CA PRO A 119 -25.60 18.35 4.42
C PRO A 119 -24.19 17.76 4.32
N VAL A 120 -23.80 17.31 3.11
CA VAL A 120 -22.51 16.64 2.88
C VAL A 120 -21.33 17.50 3.33
N ASP A 121 -21.36 18.81 3.11
CA ASP A 121 -20.29 19.71 3.54
C ASP A 121 -20.10 19.73 5.06
N ALA A 122 -21.20 19.76 5.83
CA ALA A 122 -21.16 19.71 7.28
C ALA A 122 -20.60 18.37 7.79
N VAL A 123 -20.94 17.26 7.11
CA VAL A 123 -20.39 15.93 7.42
C VAL A 123 -18.88 15.91 7.14
N LEU A 124 -18.45 16.44 5.99
CA LEU A 124 -17.04 16.48 5.62
C LEU A 124 -16.22 17.32 6.60
N ASP A 125 -16.73 18.48 7.04
CA ASP A 125 -16.04 19.33 8.00
C ASP A 125 -15.89 18.65 9.36
N ARG A 126 -16.92 17.96 9.83
CA ARG A 126 -16.88 17.15 11.07
C ARG A 126 -15.84 16.04 10.96
N VAL A 127 -15.88 15.25 9.89
CA VAL A 127 -14.95 14.16 9.66
C VAL A 127 -13.50 14.65 9.56
N ARG A 128 -13.26 15.78 8.87
CA ARG A 128 -11.93 16.42 8.82
C ARG A 128 -11.43 16.86 10.20
N ALA A 129 -12.30 17.41 11.02
CA ALA A 129 -11.94 17.84 12.37
C ALA A 129 -11.55 16.64 13.26
N GLU A 130 -12.31 15.55 13.17
CA GLU A 130 -11.99 14.30 13.88
C GLU A 130 -10.66 13.69 13.42
N MET A 131 -10.40 13.67 12.11
CA MET A 131 -9.13 13.18 11.56
C MET A 131 -7.93 14.01 12.04
N LYS A 132 -8.08 15.33 12.10
CA LYS A 132 -7.04 16.22 12.64
C LYS A 132 -6.75 15.97 14.12
N ALA A 133 -7.78 15.65 14.91
CA ALA A 133 -7.61 15.36 16.33
C ALA A 133 -6.86 14.04 16.60
N HIS A 134 -6.92 13.07 15.70
CA HIS A 134 -6.28 11.76 15.87
C HIS A 134 -4.88 11.65 15.23
N GLU A 135 -4.45 12.64 14.44
CA GLU A 135 -3.11 12.75 13.81
C GLU A 135 -2.56 11.46 13.16
N ASP A 136 -3.43 10.59 12.62
CA ASP A 136 -2.96 9.37 11.94
C ASP A 136 -2.44 9.71 10.52
N PRO A 137 -1.13 9.50 10.26
CA PRO A 137 -0.52 9.84 8.96
C PRO A 137 -0.98 8.94 7.81
N LEU A 138 -1.64 7.81 8.11
CA LEU A 138 -2.13 6.85 7.14
C LEU A 138 -3.66 6.91 6.99
N SER A 139 -4.27 8.02 7.38
CA SER A 139 -5.69 8.26 7.21
C SER A 139 -6.00 8.98 5.90
N ALA A 140 -7.12 8.62 5.29
CA ALA A 140 -7.66 9.22 4.07
C ALA A 140 -9.13 9.61 4.23
N LEU A 141 -9.53 10.71 3.57
CA LEU A 141 -10.92 11.11 3.40
C LEU A 141 -11.25 11.17 1.91
N VAL A 142 -12.28 10.46 1.52
CA VAL A 142 -12.76 10.39 0.14
C VAL A 142 -14.22 10.80 0.10
N LEU A 143 -14.56 11.69 -0.81
CA LEU A 143 -15.93 11.96 -1.23
C LEU A 143 -16.19 11.17 -2.51
N GLY A 144 -17.27 10.43 -2.59
CA GLY A 144 -17.54 9.57 -3.73
C GLY A 144 -19.00 9.25 -3.92
N VAL A 145 -19.26 8.17 -4.66
CA VAL A 145 -20.60 7.67 -4.96
C VAL A 145 -20.93 6.48 -4.05
N ASP A 146 -22.21 6.27 -3.76
CA ASP A 146 -22.64 5.21 -2.87
C ASP A 146 -22.50 3.83 -3.49
N GLU A 147 -22.80 3.74 -4.80
CA GLU A 147 -22.60 2.52 -5.58
C GLU A 147 -21.98 2.89 -6.94
N PRO A 148 -20.87 2.28 -7.29
CA PRO A 148 -20.02 1.30 -6.59
C PRO A 148 -18.92 1.98 -5.77
N TRP A 149 -19.05 1.92 -4.48
CA TRP A 149 -18.16 2.61 -3.55
C TRP A 149 -16.70 2.10 -3.59
N GLU A 150 -16.47 0.83 -3.92
CA GLU A 150 -15.11 0.27 -4.01
C GLU A 150 -14.28 0.95 -5.10
N VAL A 151 -14.91 1.45 -6.16
CA VAL A 151 -14.21 2.21 -7.21
C VAL A 151 -13.64 3.52 -6.67
N CYS A 152 -14.35 4.15 -5.71
CA CYS A 152 -13.84 5.34 -5.04
C CYS A 152 -12.52 5.04 -4.30
N LEU A 153 -12.41 3.86 -3.67
CA LEU A 153 -11.18 3.44 -3.02
C LEU A 153 -10.06 3.13 -4.02
N LEU A 154 -10.35 2.64 -5.22
CA LEU A 154 -9.32 2.45 -6.25
C LEU A 154 -8.65 3.76 -6.65
N LYS A 155 -9.41 4.86 -6.71
CA LYS A 155 -8.85 6.20 -6.97
C LYS A 155 -7.90 6.63 -5.84
N LEU A 156 -8.30 6.43 -4.59
CA LEU A 156 -7.42 6.65 -3.43
C LEU A 156 -6.13 5.83 -3.55
N LEU A 157 -6.25 4.52 -3.84
CA LEU A 157 -5.10 3.63 -3.93
C LEU A 157 -4.14 4.03 -5.06
N PHE A 158 -4.68 4.49 -6.20
CA PHE A 158 -3.86 5.02 -7.29
C PHE A 158 -3.01 6.22 -6.85
N GLU A 159 -3.60 7.17 -6.12
CA GLU A 159 -2.87 8.33 -5.60
C GLU A 159 -1.79 7.91 -4.58
N VAL A 160 -2.10 7.00 -3.67
CA VAL A 160 -1.17 6.50 -2.68
C VAL A 160 0.01 5.78 -3.33
N VAL A 161 -0.24 4.97 -4.36
CA VAL A 161 0.82 4.32 -5.15
C VAL A 161 1.69 5.36 -5.84
N ARG A 162 1.09 6.34 -6.51
CA ARG A 162 1.82 7.40 -7.21
C ARG A 162 2.78 8.17 -6.30
N LEU A 163 2.35 8.43 -5.06
CA LEU A 163 3.18 9.10 -4.05
C LEU A 163 4.29 8.19 -3.49
N SER A 164 4.02 6.90 -3.38
CA SER A 164 4.93 5.93 -2.75
C SER A 164 5.95 5.34 -3.71
N ALA A 165 5.60 5.13 -4.97
CA ALA A 165 6.38 4.38 -5.93
C ALA A 165 7.81 4.90 -6.15
N PRO A 166 8.10 6.21 -6.23
CA PRO A 166 9.47 6.69 -6.40
C PRO A 166 10.38 6.34 -5.23
N GLY A 167 9.85 6.40 -4.00
CA GLY A 167 10.57 6.02 -2.80
C GLY A 167 10.80 4.52 -2.72
N ASN A 168 9.73 3.74 -2.94
CA ASN A 168 9.80 2.28 -2.92
C ASN A 168 10.76 1.73 -3.99
N ALA A 169 10.75 2.30 -5.20
CA ALA A 169 11.70 1.91 -6.25
C ALA A 169 13.15 2.17 -5.86
N ARG A 170 13.44 3.29 -5.19
CA ARG A 170 14.78 3.62 -4.69
C ARG A 170 15.23 2.62 -3.63
N ASP A 171 14.37 2.36 -2.65
CA ASP A 171 14.67 1.44 -1.56
C ASP A 171 14.92 0.02 -2.08
N LEU A 172 14.09 -0.45 -3.02
CA LEU A 172 14.20 -1.79 -3.61
C LEU A 172 15.42 -1.93 -4.52
N ARG A 173 15.88 -0.85 -5.18
CA ARG A 173 17.16 -0.87 -5.91
C ARG A 173 18.34 -0.98 -4.96
N ALA A 174 18.27 -0.31 -3.81
CA ALA A 174 19.34 -0.34 -2.80
C ALA A 174 19.39 -1.65 -2.02
N ASP A 175 18.24 -2.30 -1.81
CA ASP A 175 18.08 -3.52 -1.01
C ASP A 175 16.99 -4.45 -1.63
N PRO A 176 17.30 -5.10 -2.77
CA PRO A 176 16.29 -5.84 -3.55
C PRO A 176 15.61 -6.97 -2.78
N ASP A 177 16.35 -7.67 -1.94
CA ASP A 177 15.85 -8.78 -1.11
C ASP A 177 15.34 -8.32 0.27
N GLY A 178 15.60 -7.07 0.64
CA GLY A 178 15.25 -6.51 1.94
C GLY A 178 16.12 -7.00 3.09
N SER A 179 17.28 -7.58 2.80
CA SER A 179 18.17 -8.13 3.82
C SER A 179 18.74 -7.08 4.75
N HIS A 180 19.19 -5.94 4.21
CA HIS A 180 19.70 -4.82 5.00
C HIS A 180 18.62 -4.24 5.91
N HIS A 181 17.41 -4.04 5.38
CA HIS A 181 16.27 -3.57 6.17
C HIS A 181 15.92 -4.55 7.31
N GLN A 182 15.91 -5.85 7.03
CA GLN A 182 15.64 -6.89 8.03
C GLN A 182 16.69 -6.89 9.13
N ILE A 183 17.98 -6.77 8.78
CA ILE A 183 19.09 -6.68 9.73
C ILE A 183 18.97 -5.42 10.58
N ASP A 184 18.76 -4.25 9.99
CA ASP A 184 18.62 -3.00 10.73
C ASP A 184 17.43 -3.00 11.69
N ARG A 185 16.33 -3.61 11.29
CA ARG A 185 15.16 -3.82 12.16
C ARG A 185 15.53 -4.70 13.36
N ALA A 186 16.23 -5.80 13.11
CA ALA A 186 16.65 -6.72 14.17
C ALA A 186 17.64 -6.04 15.15
N PHE A 187 18.57 -5.21 14.66
CA PHE A 187 19.45 -4.40 15.51
C PHE A 187 18.66 -3.42 16.37
N ARG A 188 17.66 -2.71 15.82
CA ARG A 188 16.81 -1.81 16.60
C ARG A 188 16.07 -2.54 17.70
N MET A 189 15.50 -3.72 17.41
CA MET A 189 14.83 -4.53 18.42
C MET A 189 15.80 -5.00 19.51
N ALA A 190 16.98 -5.50 19.13
CA ALA A 190 17.98 -5.96 20.07
C ALA A 190 18.59 -4.82 20.92
N ALA A 191 18.59 -3.59 20.44
CA ALA A 191 19.03 -2.43 21.22
C ALA A 191 18.12 -2.13 22.42
N HIS A 192 16.83 -2.46 22.33
CA HIS A 192 15.85 -2.24 23.40
C HIS A 192 15.60 -3.50 24.25
N ASP A 193 15.93 -4.68 23.73
CA ASP A 193 15.63 -5.96 24.37
C ASP A 193 16.79 -6.95 24.18
N LYS A 194 17.55 -7.19 25.25
CA LYS A 194 18.70 -8.13 25.27
C LYS A 194 18.32 -9.53 24.81
N SER A 195 17.08 -9.99 25.02
CA SER A 195 16.60 -11.30 24.58
C SER A 195 16.58 -11.45 23.05
N LYS A 196 16.72 -10.36 22.30
CA LYS A 196 16.76 -10.33 20.82
C LYS A 196 18.18 -10.45 20.27
N LEU A 197 19.22 -10.48 21.09
CA LEU A 197 20.61 -10.67 20.64
C LEU A 197 20.83 -12.06 19.97
N PRO A 198 20.41 -13.21 20.58
CA PRO A 198 20.55 -14.48 19.90
C PRO A 198 19.81 -14.56 18.56
N PRO A 199 18.51 -14.17 18.44
CA PRO A 199 17.83 -14.09 17.15
C PRO A 199 18.51 -13.19 16.11
N LEU A 200 19.16 -12.10 16.52
CA LEU A 200 19.93 -11.25 15.63
C LEU A 200 21.17 -11.97 15.10
N ALA A 201 21.92 -12.66 15.97
CA ALA A 201 23.08 -13.46 15.55
C ALA A 201 22.71 -14.56 14.56
N ASP A 202 21.60 -15.27 14.82
CA ASP A 202 21.06 -16.29 13.93
C ASP A 202 20.67 -15.72 12.57
N LEU A 203 20.03 -14.53 12.56
CA LEU A 203 19.67 -13.83 11.34
C LEU A 203 20.90 -13.49 10.51
N LEU A 204 21.91 -12.87 11.12
CA LEU A 204 23.17 -12.51 10.45
C LEU A 204 23.91 -13.71 9.88
N THR A 205 23.92 -14.82 10.63
CA THR A 205 24.54 -16.09 10.19
C THR A 205 23.77 -16.69 9.01
N ARG A 206 22.44 -16.74 9.09
CA ARG A 206 21.59 -17.28 8.03
C ARG A 206 21.70 -16.50 6.73
N LEU A 207 21.86 -15.18 6.81
CA LEU A 207 22.05 -14.31 5.66
C LEU A 207 23.51 -14.27 5.16
N GLY A 208 24.44 -14.93 5.83
CA GLY A 208 25.88 -14.89 5.51
C GLY A 208 26.52 -13.52 5.73
N LYS A 209 25.89 -12.66 6.54
CA LYS A 209 26.28 -11.25 6.74
C LYS A 209 26.94 -10.99 8.10
N PHE A 210 27.20 -12.03 8.90
CA PHE A 210 27.73 -11.85 10.26
C PHE A 210 29.03 -11.05 10.27
N LYS A 211 29.95 -11.35 9.35
CA LYS A 211 31.26 -10.69 9.25
C LYS A 211 31.12 -9.19 8.93
N ASP A 212 30.14 -8.83 8.09
CA ASP A 212 29.92 -7.43 7.69
C ASP A 212 29.37 -6.57 8.83
N TYR A 213 28.73 -7.20 9.83
CA TYR A 213 28.09 -6.53 10.95
C TYR A 213 28.70 -6.89 12.32
N GLU A 214 29.85 -7.58 12.34
CA GLU A 214 30.49 -8.10 13.55
C GLU A 214 30.78 -6.99 14.58
N ASP A 215 31.39 -5.89 14.15
CA ASP A 215 31.73 -4.76 15.04
C ASP A 215 30.48 -4.15 15.66
N ARG A 216 29.43 -3.95 14.85
CA ARG A 216 28.17 -3.39 15.31
C ARG A 216 27.46 -4.33 16.30
N PHE A 217 27.51 -5.64 16.03
CA PHE A 217 26.94 -6.67 16.91
C PHE A 217 27.63 -6.67 18.28
N PHE A 218 28.96 -6.73 18.31
CA PHE A 218 29.70 -6.73 19.57
C PHE A 218 29.62 -5.39 20.32
N ALA A 219 29.51 -4.27 19.63
CA ALA A 219 29.23 -2.99 20.27
C ALA A 219 27.90 -3.01 21.02
N LEU A 220 26.86 -3.60 20.40
CA LEU A 220 25.54 -3.76 21.00
C LEU A 220 25.58 -4.70 22.22
N VAL A 221 26.28 -5.84 22.12
CA VAL A 221 26.45 -6.78 23.24
C VAL A 221 27.12 -6.09 24.44
N ARG A 222 28.17 -5.31 24.18
CA ARG A 222 28.86 -4.54 25.24
C ARG A 222 27.96 -3.48 25.91
N SER A 223 27.07 -2.84 25.17
CA SER A 223 26.14 -1.85 25.72
C SER A 223 25.10 -2.46 26.67
N HIS A 224 24.73 -3.72 26.49
CA HIS A 224 23.83 -4.46 27.37
C HIS A 224 24.52 -5.12 28.57
N SER A 225 25.85 -5.07 28.64
CA SER A 225 26.66 -5.64 29.75
C SER A 225 27.10 -4.62 30.80
N ARG A 226 26.72 -3.34 30.56
CA ARG A 226 26.89 -2.24 31.50
C ARG A 226 25.59 -1.99 32.26
#